data_477e2248a43199b7d4f8b5c04b40b694
#
_entry.id   477e2248a43199b7d4f8b5c04b40b694
#
_cell.length_a   1.000
_cell.length_b   1.000
_cell.length_c   1.000
_cell.angle_alpha   90.00
_cell.angle_beta   90.00
_cell.angle_gamma   90.00
#
_symmetry.space_group_name_H-M   'P 1'
#
loop_
_entity.id
_entity.type
_entity.pdbx_description
1 polymer ?
#
loop_
_entity_poly.entity_id
_entity_poly.type
_entity_poly.pdbx_seq_one_letter_code
_entity_poly.pdbx_strand_id
1 'polypeptide(L)'
;MRSKTRITINSQTPFIRFKLGYFELVEKYGKLSDPMNLDDLHRGVDYELSPGGVTSMIYPLLNELVKENKIEIPYWISLGPNAPYNVKTGNLNLINISLNEKDLPLYTNFKEGLWRELHLQGPMDINPDEYEAFTKYNWYCAKKLFQVLPQTDLYFVHDFQQIQIGNLIGPSAPTIFRWHIPFKLDNISPLVRNFILKNVSCFDAVVVSTRRDLEGLVRAGYHGKAFQLYPYTDINKWKKPSRGKTDAFLSRLKIKKSDKVITIVARIDAIKSQDLAIAALSQIRHKFPSAKLLLLGNGSFTGSRKGGLAHPKSKQWKDKLLSYAKELKVEKQVIMPGYIKDEDLATAYSISDVIVVPSRIEGFNLTTIEAWIHRKPVIVSTGAGSSELVVENMNGYVFDPNNHSELGEKIELLLKHPEAAIKMGEQGYLTALQSDINRAVKTVTAIFDETLQAR
;
A
#
# COMPACT_ATOMS: atom_id res chain seq x y z
N MET A 1 -15.95 19.48 -27.09
CA MET A 1 -15.70 18.55 -25.96
C MET A 1 -14.24 18.14 -26.02
N ARG A 2 -13.44 18.27 -24.94
CA ARG A 2 -12.10 17.65 -24.92
C ARG A 2 -12.28 16.15 -25.12
N SER A 3 -11.50 15.54 -26.01
CA SER A 3 -11.45 14.08 -26.14
C SER A 3 -11.00 13.48 -24.80
N LYS A 4 -11.51 12.30 -24.44
CA LYS A 4 -11.08 11.57 -23.25
C LYS A 4 -9.59 11.25 -23.36
N THR A 5 -8.84 11.41 -22.28
CA THR A 5 -7.42 11.04 -22.26
C THR A 5 -7.26 9.52 -22.26
N ARG A 6 -6.39 9.00 -23.09
CA ARG A 6 -6.03 7.58 -23.15
C ARG A 6 -4.79 7.35 -22.29
N ILE A 7 -4.97 6.66 -21.17
CA ILE A 7 -3.87 6.39 -20.24
C ILE A 7 -3.50 4.92 -20.20
N THR A 8 -2.22 4.65 -20.02
CA THR A 8 -1.71 3.30 -19.77
C THR A 8 -0.98 3.28 -18.44
N ILE A 9 -1.37 2.32 -17.58
CA ILE A 9 -0.78 2.09 -16.27
C ILE A 9 0.33 1.05 -16.39
N ASN A 10 1.46 1.28 -15.73
CA ASN A 10 2.47 0.26 -15.53
C ASN A 10 2.81 0.14 -14.04
N SER A 11 2.64 -1.05 -13.49
CA SER A 11 3.02 -1.38 -12.11
C SER A 11 3.50 -2.82 -11.99
N GLN A 12 4.33 -3.14 -11.01
CA GLN A 12 4.71 -4.54 -10.78
C GLN A 12 3.52 -5.35 -10.29
N THR A 13 2.73 -4.80 -9.37
CA THR A 13 1.60 -5.51 -8.78
C THR A 13 0.47 -5.59 -9.82
N PRO A 14 0.04 -6.80 -10.21
CA PRO A 14 -1.08 -6.97 -11.11
C PRO A 14 -2.40 -6.58 -10.42
N PHE A 15 -3.39 -6.16 -11.19
CA PHE A 15 -4.74 -5.93 -10.66
C PHE A 15 -5.37 -7.23 -10.15
N ILE A 16 -5.16 -8.32 -10.88
CA ILE A 16 -5.64 -9.66 -10.52
C ILE A 16 -4.48 -10.65 -10.44
N ARG A 17 -4.64 -11.65 -9.59
CA ARG A 17 -3.73 -12.79 -9.48
C ARG A 17 -4.45 -14.04 -9.87
N PHE A 18 -3.96 -14.68 -10.90
CA PHE A 18 -4.45 -15.98 -11.33
C PHE A 18 -3.96 -17.06 -10.35
N LYS A 19 -4.86 -17.95 -9.95
CA LYS A 19 -4.57 -19.16 -9.16
C LYS A 19 -4.17 -20.30 -10.07
N LEU A 20 -4.75 -20.34 -11.26
CA LEU A 20 -4.46 -21.26 -12.34
C LEU A 20 -3.66 -20.54 -13.42
N GLY A 21 -2.64 -21.19 -13.97
CA GLY A 21 -1.90 -20.69 -15.12
C GLY A 21 -2.71 -20.80 -16.41
N TYR A 22 -2.20 -20.19 -17.49
CA TYR A 22 -2.88 -20.21 -18.80
C TYR A 22 -3.24 -21.61 -19.25
N PHE A 23 -2.31 -22.58 -19.15
CA PHE A 23 -2.54 -23.96 -19.59
C PHE A 23 -3.59 -24.69 -18.74
N GLU A 24 -3.58 -24.48 -17.42
CA GLU A 24 -4.58 -25.06 -16.51
C GLU A 24 -5.98 -24.47 -16.76
N LEU A 25 -6.07 -23.19 -17.13
CA LEU A 25 -7.32 -22.57 -17.54
C LEU A 25 -7.82 -23.13 -18.88
N VAL A 26 -6.93 -23.35 -19.86
CA VAL A 26 -7.29 -24.01 -21.13
C VAL A 26 -7.76 -25.43 -20.90
N GLU A 27 -7.11 -26.19 -20.02
CA GLU A 27 -7.54 -27.55 -19.64
C GLU A 27 -8.96 -27.55 -19.03
N LYS A 28 -9.23 -26.55 -18.17
CA LYS A 28 -10.51 -26.46 -17.45
C LYS A 28 -11.67 -25.96 -18.32
N TYR A 29 -11.41 -24.97 -19.17
CA TYR A 29 -12.45 -24.24 -19.93
C TYR A 29 -12.43 -24.50 -21.45
N GLY A 30 -11.44 -25.26 -21.94
CA GLY A 30 -11.20 -25.42 -23.36
C GLY A 30 -10.55 -24.20 -24.01
N LYS A 31 -11.02 -23.81 -25.20
CA LYS A 31 -10.45 -22.68 -25.92
C LYS A 31 -10.83 -21.35 -25.23
N LEU A 32 -9.84 -20.58 -24.82
CA LEU A 32 -10.00 -19.25 -24.29
C LEU A 32 -9.98 -18.20 -25.40
N SER A 33 -10.75 -17.13 -25.27
CA SER A 33 -10.67 -15.96 -26.15
C SER A 33 -9.36 -15.19 -25.94
N ASP A 34 -8.91 -14.42 -26.94
CA ASP A 34 -7.82 -13.45 -26.80
C ASP A 34 -8.30 -12.08 -27.35
N PRO A 35 -8.42 -11.06 -26.49
CA PRO A 35 -8.21 -11.07 -25.05
C PRO A 35 -9.21 -11.96 -24.30
N MET A 36 -8.75 -12.61 -23.23
CA MET A 36 -9.59 -13.42 -22.37
C MET A 36 -10.54 -12.52 -21.58
N ASN A 37 -11.83 -12.84 -21.57
CA ASN A 37 -12.79 -12.12 -20.76
C ASN A 37 -12.76 -12.63 -19.32
N LEU A 38 -12.53 -11.74 -18.35
CA LEU A 38 -12.48 -12.11 -16.92
C LEU A 38 -13.85 -12.59 -16.40
N ASP A 39 -14.94 -12.14 -17.01
CA ASP A 39 -16.31 -12.52 -16.60
C ASP A 39 -16.61 -14.01 -16.91
N ASP A 40 -15.81 -14.66 -17.76
CA ASP A 40 -15.90 -16.09 -18.05
C ASP A 40 -15.25 -16.96 -16.96
N LEU A 41 -14.61 -16.34 -15.99
CA LEU A 41 -13.88 -17.00 -14.89
C LEU A 41 -14.52 -16.75 -13.53
N HIS A 42 -14.22 -17.64 -12.57
CA HIS A 42 -14.78 -17.59 -11.22
C HIS A 42 -13.78 -16.98 -10.23
N ARG A 43 -14.12 -15.79 -9.70
CA ARG A 43 -13.37 -15.18 -8.60
C ARG A 43 -13.35 -16.09 -7.37
N GLY A 44 -12.20 -16.20 -6.75
CA GLY A 44 -11.98 -17.09 -5.58
C GLY A 44 -11.56 -18.50 -5.97
N VAL A 45 -11.83 -18.94 -7.20
CA VAL A 45 -11.44 -20.24 -7.75
C VAL A 45 -10.27 -20.08 -8.73
N ASP A 46 -10.46 -19.30 -9.79
CA ASP A 46 -9.50 -19.15 -10.88
C ASP A 46 -8.56 -17.97 -10.66
N TYR A 47 -9.08 -16.92 -10.01
CA TYR A 47 -8.32 -15.72 -9.73
C TYR A 47 -8.80 -15.02 -8.44
N GLU A 48 -7.99 -14.09 -7.97
CA GLU A 48 -8.32 -13.16 -6.89
C GLU A 48 -7.87 -11.75 -7.24
N LEU A 49 -8.52 -10.74 -6.67
CA LEU A 49 -8.00 -9.38 -6.73
C LEU A 49 -6.71 -9.29 -5.93
N SER A 50 -5.72 -8.60 -6.46
CA SER A 50 -4.44 -8.44 -5.74
C SER A 50 -4.66 -7.62 -4.47
N PRO A 51 -4.33 -8.15 -3.30
CA PRO A 51 -4.31 -7.36 -2.09
C PRO A 51 -3.10 -6.42 -2.12
N GLY A 52 -3.28 -5.20 -1.71
CA GLY A 52 -2.17 -4.25 -1.56
C GLY A 52 -2.59 -2.80 -1.76
N GLY A 53 -1.81 -1.88 -1.15
CA GLY A 53 -2.12 -0.45 -1.14
C GLY A 53 -2.17 0.18 -2.54
N VAL A 54 -1.29 -0.24 -3.45
CA VAL A 54 -1.22 0.30 -4.82
C VAL A 54 -2.49 -0.02 -5.61
N THR A 55 -2.87 -1.30 -5.68
CA THR A 55 -4.08 -1.74 -6.40
C THR A 55 -5.37 -1.21 -5.80
N SER A 56 -5.47 -1.23 -4.46
CA SER A 56 -6.65 -0.73 -3.75
C SER A 56 -6.84 0.78 -3.85
N MET A 57 -5.80 1.52 -4.23
CA MET A 57 -5.84 2.96 -4.45
C MET A 57 -6.06 3.30 -5.93
N ILE A 58 -5.31 2.66 -6.86
CA ILE A 58 -5.32 3.02 -8.27
C ILE A 58 -6.61 2.54 -8.96
N TYR A 59 -7.06 1.32 -8.71
CA TYR A 59 -8.24 0.77 -9.39
C TYR A 59 -9.51 1.59 -9.14
N PRO A 60 -9.87 1.97 -7.89
CA PRO A 60 -11.00 2.88 -7.67
C PRO A 60 -10.84 4.23 -8.35
N LEU A 61 -9.63 4.79 -8.37
CA LEU A 61 -9.35 6.05 -9.09
C LEU A 61 -9.65 5.93 -10.59
N LEU A 62 -9.18 4.86 -11.22
CA LEU A 62 -9.43 4.63 -12.64
C LEU A 62 -10.93 4.49 -12.93
N ASN A 63 -11.64 3.76 -12.08
CA ASN A 63 -13.09 3.61 -12.22
C ASN A 63 -13.83 4.94 -12.15
N GLU A 64 -13.48 5.82 -11.20
CA GLU A 64 -14.10 7.15 -11.11
C GLU A 64 -13.70 8.04 -12.29
N LEU A 65 -12.45 7.99 -12.75
CA LEU A 65 -12.01 8.72 -13.95
C LEU A 65 -12.75 8.27 -15.22
N VAL A 66 -12.99 6.98 -15.40
CA VAL A 66 -13.78 6.42 -16.50
C VAL A 66 -15.24 6.85 -16.38
N LYS A 67 -15.83 6.72 -15.21
CA LYS A 67 -17.22 7.09 -14.90
C LYS A 67 -17.49 8.58 -15.14
N GLU A 68 -16.54 9.45 -14.78
CA GLU A 68 -16.60 10.89 -15.03
C GLU A 68 -16.25 11.28 -16.48
N ASN A 69 -16.05 10.31 -17.37
CA ASN A 69 -15.64 10.53 -18.76
C ASN A 69 -14.34 11.33 -18.92
N LYS A 70 -13.43 11.26 -17.96
CA LYS A 70 -12.10 11.91 -18.03
C LYS A 70 -11.12 11.11 -18.87
N ILE A 71 -11.19 9.78 -18.77
CA ILE A 71 -10.32 8.86 -19.48
C ILE A 71 -11.12 7.78 -20.25
N GLU A 72 -10.49 7.17 -21.26
CA GLU A 72 -10.96 5.93 -21.88
C GLU A 72 -10.67 4.74 -20.96
N ILE A 73 -11.14 3.53 -21.33
CA ILE A 73 -10.81 2.29 -20.62
C ILE A 73 -9.30 2.07 -20.72
N PRO A 74 -8.56 2.14 -19.58
CA PRO A 74 -7.11 2.13 -19.61
C PRO A 74 -6.53 0.73 -19.81
N TYR A 75 -5.29 0.69 -20.30
CA TYR A 75 -4.45 -0.50 -20.20
C TYR A 75 -3.73 -0.53 -18.84
N TRP A 76 -3.57 -1.74 -18.29
CA TRP A 76 -2.75 -1.98 -17.10
C TRP A 76 -1.75 -3.09 -17.37
N ILE A 77 -0.48 -2.73 -17.47
CA ILE A 77 0.63 -3.63 -17.73
C ILE A 77 1.32 -3.99 -16.40
N SER A 78 1.43 -5.28 -16.10
CA SER A 78 1.97 -5.75 -14.82
C SER A 78 2.66 -7.11 -14.88
N LEU A 79 3.39 -7.46 -13.83
CA LEU A 79 3.99 -8.79 -13.69
C LEU A 79 2.92 -9.82 -13.34
N GLY A 80 2.74 -10.81 -14.20
CA GLY A 80 1.78 -11.90 -14.02
C GLY A 80 2.38 -13.24 -14.47
N PRO A 81 3.26 -13.87 -13.65
CA PRO A 81 3.88 -15.14 -14.01
C PRO A 81 2.81 -16.20 -14.30
N ASN A 82 2.93 -16.86 -15.45
CA ASN A 82 2.01 -17.91 -15.93
C ASN A 82 0.55 -17.45 -16.17
N ALA A 83 0.25 -16.17 -15.99
CA ALA A 83 -1.08 -15.62 -16.25
C ALA A 83 -1.37 -15.57 -17.77
N PRO A 84 -2.65 -15.58 -18.18
CA PRO A 84 -3.04 -15.24 -19.54
C PRO A 84 -2.49 -13.87 -19.94
N TYR A 85 -2.00 -13.78 -21.18
CA TYR A 85 -1.29 -12.60 -21.64
C TYR A 85 -2.16 -11.35 -21.69
N ASN A 86 -3.29 -11.43 -22.41
CA ASN A 86 -4.28 -10.38 -22.55
C ASN A 86 -5.56 -10.75 -21.80
N VAL A 87 -6.01 -9.89 -20.89
CA VAL A 87 -7.26 -10.10 -20.15
C VAL A 87 -8.09 -8.82 -20.19
N LYS A 88 -9.37 -8.95 -20.45
CA LYS A 88 -10.31 -7.83 -20.46
C LYS A 88 -11.27 -7.95 -19.28
N THR A 89 -11.48 -6.85 -18.59
CA THR A 89 -12.59 -6.67 -17.64
C THR A 89 -13.48 -5.53 -18.12
N GLY A 90 -14.63 -5.31 -17.49
CA GLY A 90 -15.52 -4.21 -17.88
C GLY A 90 -14.82 -2.84 -17.98
N ASN A 91 -13.82 -2.57 -17.11
CA ASN A 91 -13.19 -1.26 -16.95
C ASN A 91 -11.67 -1.26 -17.15
N LEU A 92 -11.03 -2.38 -17.51
CA LEU A 92 -9.57 -2.47 -17.71
C LEU A 92 -9.21 -3.44 -18.83
N ASN A 93 -8.15 -3.09 -19.56
CA ASN A 93 -7.43 -3.99 -20.45
C ASN A 93 -6.11 -4.36 -19.74
N LEU A 94 -5.94 -5.63 -19.37
CA LEU A 94 -4.77 -6.10 -18.62
C LEU A 94 -3.80 -6.78 -19.57
N ILE A 95 -2.50 -6.47 -19.44
CA ILE A 95 -1.42 -7.14 -20.13
C ILE A 95 -0.44 -7.69 -19.07
N ASN A 96 -0.31 -9.00 -19.02
CA ASN A 96 0.56 -9.67 -18.07
C ASN A 96 1.93 -9.95 -18.70
N ILE A 97 3.00 -9.59 -17.99
CA ILE A 97 4.38 -9.86 -18.37
C ILE A 97 4.87 -11.04 -17.52
N SER A 98 5.54 -11.99 -18.15
CA SER A 98 6.23 -13.07 -17.47
C SER A 98 7.74 -12.92 -17.63
N LEU A 99 8.46 -13.12 -16.54
CA LEU A 99 9.89 -13.41 -16.56
C LEU A 99 10.10 -14.92 -16.63
N ASN A 100 11.16 -15.35 -17.31
CA ASN A 100 11.51 -16.75 -17.32
C ASN A 100 11.98 -17.24 -15.93
N GLU A 101 12.10 -18.54 -15.76
CA GLU A 101 12.46 -19.16 -14.47
C GLU A 101 13.85 -18.76 -13.98
N LYS A 102 14.79 -18.43 -14.89
CA LYS A 102 16.13 -17.99 -14.55
C LYS A 102 16.15 -16.52 -14.09
N ASP A 103 15.45 -15.64 -14.80
CA ASP A 103 15.50 -14.20 -14.55
C ASP A 103 14.63 -13.80 -13.33
N LEU A 104 13.55 -14.52 -13.05
CA LEU A 104 12.60 -14.17 -11.96
C LEU A 104 13.25 -14.14 -10.56
N PRO A 105 14.08 -15.12 -10.16
CA PRO A 105 14.79 -15.06 -8.87
C PRO A 105 15.80 -13.91 -8.81
N LEU A 106 16.57 -13.67 -9.88
CA LEU A 106 17.56 -12.59 -9.96
C LEU A 106 16.88 -11.22 -9.86
N TYR A 107 15.82 -11.00 -10.63
CA TYR A 107 14.97 -9.81 -10.52
C TYR A 107 14.46 -9.61 -9.09
N THR A 108 13.98 -10.68 -8.47
CA THR A 108 13.43 -10.63 -7.12
C THR A 108 14.49 -10.23 -6.10
N ASN A 109 15.71 -10.75 -6.22
CA ASN A 109 16.82 -10.42 -5.33
C ASN A 109 17.21 -8.93 -5.43
N PHE A 110 17.37 -8.41 -6.65
CA PHE A 110 17.65 -6.99 -6.86
C PHE A 110 16.55 -6.09 -6.26
N LYS A 111 15.32 -6.40 -6.60
CA LYS A 111 14.15 -5.66 -6.10
C LYS A 111 14.07 -5.68 -4.57
N GLU A 112 14.30 -6.82 -3.92
CA GLU A 112 14.28 -6.95 -2.46
C GLU A 112 15.47 -6.22 -1.81
N GLY A 113 16.64 -6.24 -2.44
CA GLY A 113 17.81 -5.46 -2.03
C GLY A 113 17.49 -3.95 -2.03
N LEU A 114 16.98 -3.47 -3.15
CA LEU A 114 16.59 -2.07 -3.32
C LEU A 114 15.49 -1.66 -2.33
N TRP A 115 14.45 -2.50 -2.17
CA TRP A 115 13.39 -2.28 -1.19
C TRP A 115 13.93 -2.18 0.23
N ARG A 116 14.84 -3.09 0.61
CA ARG A 116 15.45 -3.11 1.95
C ARG A 116 16.22 -1.83 2.24
N GLU A 117 17.03 -1.36 1.30
CA GLU A 117 17.77 -0.13 1.47
C GLU A 117 16.86 1.11 1.52
N LEU A 118 15.86 1.19 0.64
CA LEU A 118 14.86 2.27 0.66
C LEU A 118 14.03 2.29 1.96
N HIS A 119 13.97 1.17 2.69
CA HIS A 119 13.35 1.08 4.02
C HIS A 119 14.38 1.14 5.16
N LEU A 120 15.60 1.60 4.89
CA LEU A 120 16.68 1.78 5.86
C LEU A 120 17.02 0.50 6.66
N GLN A 121 16.89 -0.67 6.03
CA GLN A 121 17.21 -1.98 6.62
C GLN A 121 18.63 -2.46 6.28
N GLY A 122 19.48 -1.56 5.83
CA GLY A 122 20.86 -1.80 5.45
C GLY A 122 21.12 -1.57 3.96
N PRO A 123 22.39 -1.35 3.60
CA PRO A 123 22.80 -1.10 2.22
C PRO A 123 22.61 -2.34 1.35
N MET A 124 22.47 -2.13 0.04
CA MET A 124 22.51 -3.20 -0.95
C MET A 124 23.81 -3.17 -1.73
N ASP A 125 24.32 -4.35 -2.08
CA ASP A 125 25.33 -4.51 -3.10
C ASP A 125 24.68 -4.74 -4.46
N ILE A 126 25.22 -4.13 -5.51
CA ILE A 126 24.73 -4.34 -6.86
C ILE A 126 25.43 -5.54 -7.48
N ASN A 127 24.68 -6.65 -7.58
CA ASN A 127 25.10 -7.81 -8.35
C ASN A 127 24.75 -7.57 -9.84
N PRO A 128 25.71 -7.72 -10.79
CA PRO A 128 25.46 -7.46 -12.21
C PRO A 128 24.35 -8.31 -12.81
N ASP A 129 24.28 -9.61 -12.50
CA ASP A 129 23.25 -10.52 -13.05
C ASP A 129 21.86 -10.17 -12.54
N GLU A 130 21.77 -9.79 -11.27
CA GLU A 130 20.51 -9.35 -10.65
C GLU A 130 20.03 -8.00 -11.24
N TYR A 131 20.98 -7.08 -11.47
CA TYR A 131 20.69 -5.79 -12.10
C TYR A 131 20.27 -5.98 -13.56
N GLU A 132 20.94 -6.88 -14.29
CA GLU A 132 20.53 -7.24 -15.66
C GLU A 132 19.09 -7.76 -15.70
N ALA A 133 18.72 -8.67 -14.79
CA ALA A 133 17.37 -9.20 -14.71
C ALA A 133 16.33 -8.11 -14.38
N PHE A 134 16.69 -7.16 -13.50
CA PHE A 134 15.85 -5.99 -13.20
C PHE A 134 15.66 -5.10 -14.43
N THR A 135 16.72 -4.86 -15.19
CA THR A 135 16.69 -4.08 -16.43
C THR A 135 15.88 -4.80 -17.53
N LYS A 136 16.03 -6.11 -17.67
CA LYS A 136 15.22 -6.94 -18.59
C LYS A 136 13.72 -6.83 -18.26
N TYR A 137 13.34 -6.87 -16.99
CA TYR A 137 11.95 -6.68 -16.60
C TYR A 137 11.41 -5.31 -17.05
N ASN A 138 12.15 -4.24 -16.76
CA ASN A 138 11.78 -2.90 -17.22
C ASN A 138 11.70 -2.81 -18.75
N TRP A 139 12.63 -3.45 -19.45
CA TRP A 139 12.60 -3.55 -20.92
C TRP A 139 11.36 -4.27 -21.45
N TYR A 140 10.96 -5.37 -20.82
CA TYR A 140 9.72 -6.07 -21.20
C TYR A 140 8.49 -5.20 -20.96
N CYS A 141 8.46 -4.45 -19.87
CA CYS A 141 7.42 -3.44 -19.64
C CYS A 141 7.41 -2.40 -20.77
N ALA A 142 8.56 -1.81 -21.09
CA ALA A 142 8.69 -0.82 -22.15
C ALA A 142 8.22 -1.34 -23.53
N LYS A 143 8.60 -2.57 -23.89
CA LYS A 143 8.10 -3.21 -25.12
C LYS A 143 6.58 -3.30 -25.17
N LYS A 144 5.91 -3.54 -24.06
CA LYS A 144 4.45 -3.59 -23.99
C LYS A 144 3.81 -2.21 -24.03
N LEU A 145 4.45 -1.23 -23.39
CA LEU A 145 4.03 0.17 -23.48
C LEU A 145 4.09 0.67 -24.93
N PHE A 146 5.14 0.34 -25.68
CA PHE A 146 5.22 0.65 -27.12
C PHE A 146 4.13 -0.03 -27.95
N GLN A 147 3.74 -1.27 -27.64
CA GLN A 147 2.68 -1.97 -28.37
C GLN A 147 1.31 -1.28 -28.24
N VAL A 148 1.05 -0.64 -27.10
CA VAL A 148 -0.19 0.11 -26.86
C VAL A 148 -0.06 1.62 -27.06
N LEU A 149 1.09 2.10 -27.54
CA LEU A 149 1.32 3.52 -27.83
C LEU A 149 0.23 4.16 -28.72
N PRO A 150 -0.27 3.50 -29.81
CA PRO A 150 -1.34 4.08 -30.61
C PRO A 150 -2.65 4.35 -29.85
N GLN A 151 -2.82 3.73 -28.66
CA GLN A 151 -3.98 3.89 -27.77
C GLN A 151 -3.61 4.63 -26.49
N THR A 152 -2.45 5.32 -26.43
CA THR A 152 -1.94 5.95 -25.21
C THR A 152 -1.56 7.41 -25.47
N ASP A 153 -2.13 8.33 -24.69
CA ASP A 153 -1.74 9.74 -24.66
C ASP A 153 -0.75 10.01 -23.52
N LEU A 154 -0.81 9.19 -22.44
CA LEU A 154 -0.01 9.35 -21.24
C LEU A 154 0.25 8.02 -20.54
N TYR A 155 1.50 7.81 -20.12
CA TYR A 155 1.89 6.68 -19.28
C TYR A 155 1.91 7.08 -17.80
N PHE A 156 1.20 6.30 -16.96
CA PHE A 156 1.20 6.46 -15.52
C PHE A 156 1.89 5.27 -14.86
N VAL A 157 3.14 5.47 -14.49
CA VAL A 157 4.08 4.42 -14.02
C VAL A 157 4.16 4.45 -12.50
N HIS A 158 4.07 3.26 -11.88
CA HIS A 158 3.96 3.15 -10.42
C HIS A 158 5.12 2.38 -9.81
N ASP A 159 5.78 3.03 -8.85
CA ASP A 159 6.71 2.51 -7.87
C ASP A 159 8.09 2.11 -8.43
N PHE A 160 9.05 1.91 -7.55
CA PHE A 160 10.48 1.77 -7.84
C PHE A 160 10.84 0.58 -8.74
N GLN A 161 9.98 -0.43 -8.82
CA GLN A 161 10.22 -1.59 -9.69
C GLN A 161 10.20 -1.23 -11.17
N GLN A 162 9.54 -0.14 -11.55
CA GLN A 162 9.43 0.41 -12.90
C GLN A 162 10.26 1.68 -13.10
N ILE A 163 11.23 1.92 -12.24
CA ILE A 163 11.96 3.21 -12.22
C ILE A 163 12.73 3.49 -13.53
N GLN A 164 13.13 2.45 -14.28
CA GLN A 164 13.85 2.61 -15.53
C GLN A 164 12.95 2.90 -16.75
N ILE A 165 11.63 2.83 -16.59
CA ILE A 165 10.68 3.00 -17.70
C ILE A 165 10.83 4.37 -18.36
N GLY A 166 10.94 5.45 -17.59
CA GLY A 166 11.11 6.80 -18.15
C GLY A 166 12.26 6.90 -19.12
N ASN A 167 13.40 6.26 -18.81
CA ASN A 167 14.55 6.20 -19.67
C ASN A 167 14.35 5.32 -20.92
N LEU A 168 13.58 4.25 -20.82
CA LEU A 168 13.41 3.27 -21.88
C LEU A 168 12.37 3.68 -22.92
N ILE A 169 11.27 4.34 -22.52
CA ILE A 169 10.22 4.75 -23.46
C ILE A 169 10.48 6.14 -24.06
N GLY A 170 11.43 6.91 -23.49
CA GLY A 170 11.90 8.17 -24.03
C GLY A 170 10.76 9.13 -24.40
N PRO A 171 10.88 9.83 -25.52
CA PRO A 171 9.91 10.85 -25.95
C PRO A 171 8.65 10.28 -26.62
N SER A 172 8.30 8.98 -26.44
CA SER A 172 7.19 8.35 -27.15
C SER A 172 5.83 8.92 -26.74
N ALA A 173 5.61 9.16 -25.46
CA ALA A 173 4.46 9.84 -24.90
C ALA A 173 4.81 10.42 -23.52
N PRO A 174 4.05 11.40 -22.99
CA PRO A 174 4.23 11.93 -21.66
C PRO A 174 4.19 10.84 -20.59
N THR A 175 5.05 10.97 -19.58
CA THR A 175 5.25 9.98 -18.53
C THR A 175 5.12 10.60 -17.16
N ILE A 176 4.29 10.01 -16.30
CA ILE A 176 4.19 10.37 -14.89
C ILE A 176 4.65 9.18 -14.06
N PHE A 177 5.54 9.42 -13.11
CA PHE A 177 6.01 8.42 -12.16
C PHE A 177 5.41 8.65 -10.78
N ARG A 178 4.74 7.64 -10.21
CA ARG A 178 4.17 7.68 -8.87
C ARG A 178 4.98 6.84 -7.90
N TRP A 179 5.58 7.48 -6.90
CA TRP A 179 6.32 6.83 -5.84
C TRP A 179 5.41 6.49 -4.65
N HIS A 180 5.46 5.26 -4.13
CA HIS A 180 4.55 4.79 -3.07
C HIS A 180 5.24 4.42 -1.75
N ILE A 181 6.56 4.20 -1.76
CA ILE A 181 7.33 3.80 -0.58
C ILE A 181 8.03 5.00 0.06
N PRO A 182 8.70 4.85 1.22
CA PRO A 182 9.41 5.98 1.84
C PRO A 182 10.43 6.62 0.88
N PHE A 183 10.49 7.95 0.90
CA PHE A 183 11.44 8.70 0.08
C PHE A 183 12.45 9.43 0.96
N LYS A 184 13.37 8.66 1.57
CA LYS A 184 14.40 9.18 2.49
C LYS A 184 15.79 9.10 1.86
N LEU A 185 15.99 9.78 0.74
CA LEU A 185 17.25 9.71 -0.05
C LEU A 185 18.49 10.17 0.72
N ASP A 186 18.32 11.02 1.73
CA ASP A 186 19.44 11.49 2.56
C ASP A 186 20.04 10.36 3.45
N ASN A 187 19.29 9.28 3.68
CA ASN A 187 19.64 8.21 4.59
C ASN A 187 20.09 6.91 3.91
N ILE A 188 20.15 6.88 2.59
CA ILE A 188 20.59 5.72 1.79
C ILE A 188 21.96 5.94 1.19
N SER A 189 22.56 4.88 0.67
CA SER A 189 23.90 4.97 0.06
C SER A 189 23.93 5.95 -1.13
N PRO A 190 25.04 6.64 -1.37
CA PRO A 190 25.19 7.52 -2.53
C PRO A 190 24.94 6.79 -3.85
N LEU A 191 25.30 5.51 -3.94
CA LEU A 191 25.09 4.68 -5.11
C LEU A 191 23.61 4.53 -5.45
N VAL A 192 22.79 4.10 -4.48
CA VAL A 192 21.35 3.92 -4.67
C VAL A 192 20.65 5.27 -4.84
N ARG A 193 21.06 6.30 -4.08
CA ARG A 193 20.53 7.65 -4.28
C ARG A 193 20.72 8.15 -5.70
N ASN A 194 21.94 8.02 -6.24
CA ASN A 194 22.23 8.44 -7.61
C ASN A 194 21.48 7.61 -8.65
N PHE A 195 21.35 6.29 -8.41
CA PHE A 195 20.51 5.42 -9.25
C PHE A 195 19.06 5.91 -9.29
N ILE A 196 18.46 6.20 -8.14
CA ILE A 196 17.08 6.72 -8.04
C ILE A 196 16.96 8.05 -8.79
N LEU A 197 17.80 9.03 -8.46
CA LEU A 197 17.72 10.38 -9.06
C LEU A 197 17.89 10.37 -10.58
N LYS A 198 18.85 9.63 -11.11
CA LYS A 198 19.04 9.51 -12.55
C LYS A 198 17.80 8.95 -13.27
N ASN A 199 17.17 7.95 -12.68
CA ASN A 199 16.02 7.31 -13.31
C ASN A 199 14.72 8.15 -13.17
N VAL A 200 14.45 8.72 -12.00
CA VAL A 200 13.25 9.57 -11.82
C VAL A 200 13.32 10.85 -12.64
N SER A 201 14.54 11.35 -12.93
CA SER A 201 14.72 12.53 -13.80
C SER A 201 14.41 12.27 -15.28
N CYS A 202 14.18 11.02 -15.67
CA CYS A 202 13.77 10.65 -17.03
C CYS A 202 12.24 10.68 -17.23
N PHE A 203 11.48 10.95 -16.20
CA PHE A 203 10.04 11.12 -16.29
C PHE A 203 9.66 12.61 -16.46
N ASP A 204 8.58 12.88 -17.19
CA ASP A 204 8.10 14.27 -17.38
C ASP A 204 7.55 14.85 -16.07
N ALA A 205 7.01 14.00 -15.18
CA ALA A 205 6.58 14.40 -13.86
C ALA A 205 6.73 13.27 -12.84
N VAL A 206 6.99 13.65 -11.58
CA VAL A 206 7.08 12.73 -10.43
C VAL A 206 6.01 13.09 -9.42
N VAL A 207 5.27 12.10 -8.93
CA VAL A 207 4.26 12.27 -7.88
C VAL A 207 4.70 11.50 -6.64
N VAL A 208 4.83 12.18 -5.51
CA VAL A 208 5.18 11.59 -4.22
C VAL A 208 4.02 11.67 -3.24
N SER A 209 4.08 10.88 -2.15
CA SER A 209 2.95 10.72 -1.23
C SER A 209 2.83 11.85 -0.22
N THR A 210 3.93 12.38 0.30
CA THR A 210 3.93 13.36 1.40
C THR A 210 4.70 14.62 1.03
N ARG A 211 4.51 15.69 1.80
CA ARG A 211 5.31 16.91 1.67
C ARG A 211 6.76 16.63 2.01
N ARG A 212 7.03 15.82 3.03
CA ARG A 212 8.40 15.39 3.39
C ARG A 212 9.09 14.68 2.24
N ASP A 213 8.35 13.82 1.51
CA ASP A 213 8.90 13.13 0.33
C ASP A 213 9.23 14.13 -0.79
N LEU A 214 8.34 15.13 -1.02
CA LEU A 214 8.58 16.19 -2.02
C LEU A 214 9.81 17.02 -1.66
N GLU A 215 9.91 17.47 -0.42
CA GLU A 215 11.08 18.20 0.07
C GLU A 215 12.35 17.35 0.00
N GLY A 216 12.27 16.07 0.35
CA GLY A 216 13.38 15.12 0.24
C GLY A 216 13.86 14.95 -1.20
N LEU A 217 12.93 14.88 -2.15
CA LEU A 217 13.24 14.80 -3.58
C LEU A 217 14.00 16.05 -4.08
N VAL A 218 13.52 17.23 -3.69
CA VAL A 218 14.15 18.52 -4.05
C VAL A 218 15.51 18.66 -3.39
N ARG A 219 15.64 18.37 -2.09
CA ARG A 219 16.94 18.40 -1.38
C ARG A 219 17.95 17.44 -1.99
N ALA A 220 17.50 16.29 -2.49
CA ALA A 220 18.36 15.33 -3.15
C ALA A 220 18.88 15.78 -4.52
N GLY A 221 18.42 16.93 -5.04
CA GLY A 221 18.87 17.51 -6.31
C GLY A 221 17.94 17.19 -7.50
N TYR A 222 16.69 16.82 -7.28
CA TYR A 222 15.73 16.71 -8.37
C TYR A 222 15.25 18.10 -8.80
N HIS A 223 15.31 18.39 -10.10
CA HIS A 223 14.93 19.67 -10.69
C HIS A 223 13.76 19.58 -11.68
N GLY A 224 13.20 18.39 -11.86
CA GLY A 224 12.06 18.17 -12.76
C GLY A 224 10.72 18.56 -12.11
N LYS A 225 9.63 18.34 -12.83
CA LYS A 225 8.27 18.56 -12.34
C LYS A 225 7.94 17.54 -11.24
N ALA A 226 7.54 18.02 -10.07
CA ALA A 226 7.15 17.17 -8.96
C ALA A 226 5.86 17.63 -8.30
N PHE A 227 5.00 16.67 -7.95
CA PHE A 227 3.72 16.90 -7.31
C PHE A 227 3.63 16.09 -6.02
N GLN A 228 2.93 16.64 -5.04
CA GLN A 228 2.55 15.90 -3.85
C GLN A 228 1.07 15.52 -3.95
N LEU A 229 0.76 14.24 -3.69
CA LEU A 229 -0.61 13.75 -3.61
C LEU A 229 -0.70 12.71 -2.49
N TYR A 230 -1.39 13.03 -1.41
CA TYR A 230 -1.66 12.05 -0.37
C TYR A 230 -2.38 10.82 -0.92
N PRO A 231 -2.07 9.62 -0.43
CA PRO A 231 -2.90 8.45 -0.67
C PRO A 231 -4.35 8.69 -0.26
N TYR A 232 -5.25 8.10 -1.01
CA TYR A 232 -6.69 8.34 -0.93
C TYR A 232 -7.46 7.03 -0.90
N THR A 233 -8.70 7.10 -0.49
CA THR A 233 -9.63 5.96 -0.48
C THR A 233 -11.05 6.44 -0.79
N ASP A 234 -11.89 5.54 -1.29
CA ASP A 234 -13.32 5.78 -1.37
C ASP A 234 -13.92 5.70 0.04
N ILE A 235 -14.29 6.86 0.58
CA ILE A 235 -14.89 6.96 1.92
C ILE A 235 -16.23 6.23 1.99
N ASN A 236 -17.01 6.21 0.90
CA ASN A 236 -18.34 5.63 0.85
C ASN A 236 -18.34 4.09 0.88
N LYS A 237 -17.21 3.46 0.60
CA LYS A 237 -17.09 1.99 0.72
C LYS A 237 -17.16 1.51 2.18
N TRP A 238 -16.85 2.37 3.15
CA TRP A 238 -16.76 2.06 4.56
C TRP A 238 -18.12 2.18 5.24
N LYS A 239 -18.89 1.09 5.24
CA LYS A 239 -20.21 1.04 5.87
C LYS A 239 -20.10 0.72 7.36
N LYS A 240 -20.91 1.38 8.18
CA LYS A 240 -21.02 1.06 9.60
C LYS A 240 -21.52 -0.38 9.76
N PRO A 241 -20.83 -1.24 10.53
CA PRO A 241 -21.27 -2.61 10.75
C PRO A 241 -22.57 -2.66 11.52
N SER A 242 -23.39 -3.69 11.25
CA SER A 242 -24.60 -3.95 12.04
C SER A 242 -24.24 -4.46 13.44
N ARG A 243 -25.15 -4.30 14.40
CA ARG A 243 -24.95 -4.79 15.77
C ARG A 243 -24.67 -6.30 15.81
N GLY A 244 -25.40 -7.09 15.01
CA GLY A 244 -25.18 -8.54 14.95
C GLY A 244 -23.79 -8.92 14.44
N LYS A 245 -23.28 -8.24 13.39
CA LYS A 245 -21.89 -8.41 12.91
C LYS A 245 -20.88 -8.05 13.99
N THR A 246 -21.10 -6.96 14.72
CA THR A 246 -20.22 -6.53 15.80
C THR A 246 -20.19 -7.55 16.93
N ASP A 247 -21.35 -8.03 17.38
CA ASP A 247 -21.46 -9.02 18.46
C ASP A 247 -20.81 -10.37 18.05
N ALA A 248 -21.01 -10.82 16.81
CA ALA A 248 -20.35 -12.02 16.27
C ALA A 248 -18.83 -11.88 16.21
N PHE A 249 -18.32 -10.71 15.78
CA PHE A 249 -16.89 -10.42 15.71
C PHE A 249 -16.24 -10.41 17.10
N LEU A 250 -16.86 -9.73 18.08
CA LEU A 250 -16.41 -9.71 19.47
C LEU A 250 -16.38 -11.11 20.07
N SER A 251 -17.44 -11.90 19.88
CA SER A 251 -17.52 -13.28 20.36
C SER A 251 -16.42 -14.17 19.75
N ARG A 252 -16.21 -14.08 18.44
CA ARG A 252 -15.15 -14.84 17.73
C ARG A 252 -13.77 -14.56 18.29
N LEU A 253 -13.48 -13.32 18.63
CA LEU A 253 -12.20 -12.88 19.18
C LEU A 253 -12.13 -12.95 20.71
N LYS A 254 -13.19 -13.39 21.39
CA LYS A 254 -13.30 -13.44 22.85
C LYS A 254 -13.04 -12.06 23.50
N ILE A 255 -13.50 -10.99 22.89
CA ILE A 255 -13.44 -9.62 23.37
C ILE A 255 -14.80 -9.28 24.00
N LYS A 256 -14.78 -8.78 25.24
CA LYS A 256 -15.99 -8.30 25.93
C LYS A 256 -16.30 -6.86 25.51
N LYS A 257 -17.57 -6.46 25.55
CA LYS A 257 -17.98 -5.07 25.27
C LYS A 257 -17.38 -4.05 26.23
N SER A 258 -16.97 -4.50 27.41
CA SER A 258 -16.30 -3.67 28.43
C SER A 258 -14.78 -3.59 28.26
N ASP A 259 -14.19 -4.41 27.41
CA ASP A 259 -12.75 -4.38 27.17
C ASP A 259 -12.36 -3.12 26.40
N LYS A 260 -11.18 -2.59 26.70
CA LYS A 260 -10.55 -1.52 25.95
C LYS A 260 -9.75 -2.11 24.80
N VAL A 261 -10.01 -1.67 23.57
CA VAL A 261 -9.43 -2.28 22.37
C VAL A 261 -8.46 -1.31 21.70
N ILE A 262 -7.19 -1.69 21.70
CA ILE A 262 -6.10 -1.02 20.98
C ILE A 262 -5.84 -1.84 19.72
N THR A 263 -5.89 -1.23 18.54
CA THR A 263 -5.80 -1.99 17.29
C THR A 263 -4.65 -1.50 16.41
N ILE A 264 -3.94 -2.46 15.82
CA ILE A 264 -3.00 -2.25 14.72
C ILE A 264 -3.51 -3.02 13.50
N VAL A 265 -3.65 -2.33 12.38
CA VAL A 265 -3.97 -2.92 11.08
C VAL A 265 -2.73 -2.82 10.20
N ALA A 266 -1.99 -3.90 10.08
CA ALA A 266 -0.76 -3.94 9.30
C ALA A 266 -0.35 -5.39 8.98
N ARG A 267 0.48 -5.57 7.95
CA ARG A 267 1.20 -6.84 7.77
C ARG A 267 1.98 -7.18 9.03
N ILE A 268 2.11 -8.47 9.32
CA ILE A 268 2.97 -8.94 10.41
C ILE A 268 4.42 -8.89 9.92
N ASP A 269 5.07 -7.77 10.12
CA ASP A 269 6.40 -7.43 9.59
C ASP A 269 7.16 -6.56 10.59
N ALA A 270 8.47 -6.74 10.72
CA ALA A 270 9.30 -6.02 11.68
C ALA A 270 9.28 -4.50 11.48
N ILE A 271 9.18 -4.02 10.23
CA ILE A 271 9.08 -2.57 9.96
C ILE A 271 7.78 -1.94 10.47
N LYS A 272 6.74 -2.77 10.71
CA LYS A 272 5.46 -2.34 11.26
C LYS A 272 5.46 -2.24 12.78
N SER A 273 6.51 -2.75 13.43
CA SER A 273 6.83 -2.52 14.84
C SER A 273 5.70 -2.81 15.82
N GLN A 274 5.01 -3.95 15.64
CA GLN A 274 3.98 -4.41 16.57
C GLN A 274 4.53 -4.65 17.97
N ASP A 275 5.83 -4.90 18.10
CA ASP A 275 6.57 -5.02 19.37
C ASP A 275 6.43 -3.77 20.23
N LEU A 276 6.46 -2.57 19.66
CA LEU A 276 6.27 -1.31 20.40
C LEU A 276 4.91 -1.25 21.10
N ALA A 277 3.86 -1.71 20.43
CA ALA A 277 2.52 -1.74 21.02
C ALA A 277 2.38 -2.82 22.11
N ILE A 278 3.09 -3.94 21.99
CA ILE A 278 3.14 -4.97 23.05
C ILE A 278 3.85 -4.40 24.29
N ALA A 279 4.96 -3.67 24.10
CA ALA A 279 5.65 -2.97 25.20
C ALA A 279 4.75 -1.91 25.86
N ALA A 280 4.08 -1.08 25.05
CA ALA A 280 3.12 -0.08 25.54
C ALA A 280 1.97 -0.71 26.33
N LEU A 281 1.40 -1.83 25.84
CA LEU A 281 0.38 -2.59 26.58
C LEU A 281 0.88 -3.05 27.94
N SER A 282 2.11 -3.54 28.00
CA SER A 282 2.73 -3.95 29.27
C SER A 282 2.84 -2.82 30.29
N GLN A 283 3.12 -1.59 29.86
CA GLN A 283 3.19 -0.41 30.73
C GLN A 283 1.84 -0.06 31.36
N ILE A 284 0.76 -0.18 30.59
CA ILE A 284 -0.58 0.23 31.02
C ILE A 284 -1.39 -0.90 31.67
N ARG A 285 -0.94 -2.16 31.63
CA ARG A 285 -1.70 -3.34 32.03
C ARG A 285 -2.30 -3.29 33.43
N HIS A 286 -1.61 -2.67 34.40
CA HIS A 286 -2.09 -2.56 35.77
C HIS A 286 -3.21 -1.53 35.92
N LYS A 287 -3.21 -0.48 35.10
CA LYS A 287 -4.25 0.54 35.08
C LYS A 287 -5.45 0.11 34.22
N PHE A 288 -5.21 -0.68 33.17
CA PHE A 288 -6.23 -1.19 32.24
C PHE A 288 -6.11 -2.72 32.08
N PRO A 289 -6.46 -3.50 33.10
CA PRO A 289 -6.31 -4.97 33.06
C PRO A 289 -7.21 -5.64 32.00
N SER A 290 -8.28 -4.98 31.58
CA SER A 290 -9.17 -5.44 30.50
C SER A 290 -8.75 -4.99 29.10
N ALA A 291 -7.64 -4.21 28.97
CA ALA A 291 -7.18 -3.78 27.65
C ALA A 291 -6.76 -4.98 26.78
N LYS A 292 -7.14 -4.93 25.51
CA LYS A 292 -6.79 -5.90 24.46
C LYS A 292 -6.02 -5.21 23.37
N LEU A 293 -4.91 -5.82 22.95
CA LEU A 293 -4.17 -5.41 21.76
C LEU A 293 -4.53 -6.33 20.60
N LEU A 294 -5.20 -5.77 19.61
CA LEU A 294 -5.67 -6.48 18.43
C LEU A 294 -4.72 -6.22 17.26
N LEU A 295 -3.94 -7.23 16.87
CA LEU A 295 -3.00 -7.17 15.76
C LEU A 295 -3.61 -7.84 14.53
N LEU A 296 -4.11 -7.02 13.60
CA LEU A 296 -4.81 -7.46 12.40
C LEU A 296 -3.88 -7.42 11.20
N GLY A 297 -3.78 -8.55 10.53
CA GLY A 297 -3.01 -8.69 9.30
C GLY A 297 -2.35 -10.05 9.20
N ASN A 298 -1.80 -10.29 8.02
CA ASN A 298 -1.09 -11.50 7.71
C ASN A 298 0.32 -11.16 7.20
N GLY A 299 1.07 -12.18 6.81
CA GLY A 299 2.45 -12.07 6.40
C GLY A 299 2.74 -11.11 5.25
N SER A 300 4.03 -10.89 5.04
CA SER A 300 4.56 -10.05 3.97
C SER A 300 4.32 -10.69 2.59
N PHE A 301 4.01 -9.84 1.58
CA PHE A 301 3.96 -10.25 0.17
C PHE A 301 5.34 -10.25 -0.50
N THR A 302 6.35 -9.64 0.14
CA THR A 302 7.71 -9.56 -0.37
C THR A 302 8.42 -10.89 -0.26
N GLY A 303 9.07 -11.34 -1.34
CA GLY A 303 9.90 -12.56 -1.37
C GLY A 303 9.16 -13.89 -1.48
N SER A 304 7.86 -13.91 -1.75
CA SER A 304 7.13 -15.16 -1.99
C SER A 304 7.32 -15.65 -3.43
N ARG A 305 8.03 -16.77 -3.61
CA ARG A 305 8.20 -17.42 -4.92
C ARG A 305 6.88 -17.89 -5.55
N LYS A 306 5.82 -18.05 -4.77
CA LYS A 306 4.50 -18.54 -5.20
C LYS A 306 3.39 -17.48 -5.11
N GLY A 307 3.72 -16.20 -4.90
CA GLY A 307 2.69 -15.16 -4.73
C GLY A 307 1.78 -15.34 -3.51
N GLY A 308 2.13 -16.24 -2.58
CA GLY A 308 1.30 -16.58 -1.44
C GLY A 308 1.41 -15.60 -0.27
N LEU A 309 0.35 -15.55 0.53
CA LEU A 309 0.20 -14.68 1.70
C LEU A 309 1.01 -15.13 2.93
N ALA A 310 1.63 -16.31 2.90
CA ALA A 310 2.39 -16.88 4.01
C ALA A 310 3.88 -16.92 3.67
N HIS A 311 4.63 -15.96 4.15
CA HIS A 311 6.09 -15.94 4.02
C HIS A 311 6.76 -16.49 5.29
N PRO A 312 7.86 -17.28 5.20
CA PRO A 312 8.62 -17.72 6.36
C PRO A 312 9.03 -16.59 7.32
N LYS A 313 9.38 -15.42 6.79
CA LYS A 313 9.72 -14.23 7.59
C LYS A 313 8.57 -13.76 8.49
N SER A 314 7.32 -13.82 8.04
CA SER A 314 6.18 -13.42 8.85
C SER A 314 5.92 -14.39 10.01
N LYS A 315 6.14 -15.68 9.81
CA LYS A 315 6.05 -16.67 10.90
C LYS A 315 7.08 -16.38 11.97
N GLN A 316 8.34 -16.15 11.61
CA GLN A 316 9.41 -15.82 12.56
C GLN A 316 9.08 -14.55 13.36
N TRP A 317 8.58 -13.50 12.71
CA TRP A 317 8.21 -12.26 13.39
C TRP A 317 7.01 -12.47 14.31
N LYS A 318 6.00 -13.21 13.86
CA LYS A 318 4.85 -13.57 14.71
C LYS A 318 5.28 -14.33 15.96
N ASP A 319 6.15 -15.32 15.81
CA ASP A 319 6.65 -16.12 16.92
C ASP A 319 7.46 -15.26 17.92
N LYS A 320 8.26 -14.32 17.41
CA LYS A 320 8.96 -13.31 18.26
C LYS A 320 7.97 -12.43 19.02
N LEU A 321 6.91 -11.93 18.38
CA LEU A 321 5.89 -11.12 19.04
C LEU A 321 5.18 -11.88 20.16
N LEU A 322 4.83 -13.15 19.94
CA LEU A 322 4.20 -14.01 20.94
C LEU A 322 5.15 -14.29 22.12
N SER A 323 6.42 -14.57 21.86
CA SER A 323 7.44 -14.75 22.88
C SER A 323 7.63 -13.48 23.70
N TYR A 324 7.69 -12.33 23.05
CA TYR A 324 7.84 -11.03 23.69
C TYR A 324 6.61 -10.67 24.56
N ALA A 325 5.41 -10.95 24.08
CA ALA A 325 4.18 -10.78 24.86
C ALA A 325 4.18 -11.65 26.14
N LYS A 326 4.69 -12.89 26.05
CA LYS A 326 4.84 -13.78 27.19
C LYS A 326 5.89 -13.27 28.19
N GLU A 327 7.04 -12.82 27.72
CA GLU A 327 8.10 -12.21 28.55
C GLU A 327 7.55 -11.02 29.35
N LEU A 328 6.77 -10.15 28.68
CA LEU A 328 6.13 -8.99 29.29
C LEU A 328 4.84 -9.32 30.08
N LYS A 329 4.44 -10.60 30.13
CA LYS A 329 3.24 -11.10 30.85
C LYS A 329 1.94 -10.42 30.38
N VAL A 330 1.79 -10.21 29.07
CA VAL A 330 0.59 -9.65 28.42
C VAL A 330 0.01 -10.56 27.32
N GLU A 331 0.47 -11.80 27.21
CA GLU A 331 0.09 -12.75 26.16
C GLU A 331 -1.42 -13.00 26.09
N LYS A 332 -2.13 -12.93 27.23
CA LYS A 332 -3.60 -13.10 27.33
C LYS A 332 -4.39 -11.87 26.80
N GLN A 333 -3.70 -10.75 26.66
CA GLN A 333 -4.27 -9.49 26.19
C GLN A 333 -3.98 -9.23 24.71
N VAL A 334 -3.00 -9.96 24.12
CA VAL A 334 -2.64 -9.84 22.70
C VAL A 334 -3.45 -10.83 21.85
N ILE A 335 -4.18 -10.31 20.86
CA ILE A 335 -5.04 -11.08 19.97
C ILE A 335 -4.51 -10.94 18.54
N MET A 336 -4.13 -12.06 17.92
CA MET A 336 -3.58 -12.12 16.54
C MET A 336 -4.41 -13.06 15.68
N PRO A 337 -5.57 -12.63 15.15
CA PRO A 337 -6.48 -13.50 14.40
C PRO A 337 -5.98 -13.83 12.98
N GLY A 338 -4.92 -13.17 12.53
CA GLY A 338 -4.42 -13.31 11.16
C GLY A 338 -5.10 -12.37 10.18
N TYR A 339 -5.29 -12.85 8.94
CA TYR A 339 -5.98 -12.09 7.89
C TYR A 339 -7.45 -11.88 8.24
N ILE A 340 -7.90 -10.65 8.04
CA ILE A 340 -9.30 -10.26 8.21
C ILE A 340 -9.84 -9.78 6.86
N LYS A 341 -11.03 -10.23 6.49
CA LYS A 341 -11.73 -9.78 5.28
C LYS A 341 -12.12 -8.30 5.42
N ASP A 342 -12.21 -7.60 4.29
CA ASP A 342 -12.57 -6.17 4.26
C ASP A 342 -13.89 -5.87 5.00
N GLU A 343 -14.84 -6.79 4.94
CA GLU A 343 -16.13 -6.69 5.65
C GLU A 343 -15.98 -6.68 7.19
N ASP A 344 -15.00 -7.41 7.72
CA ASP A 344 -14.71 -7.48 9.15
C ASP A 344 -13.79 -6.33 9.58
N LEU A 345 -13.04 -5.73 8.64
CA LEU A 345 -12.12 -4.64 8.94
C LEU A 345 -12.86 -3.39 9.43
N ALA A 346 -13.99 -3.05 8.79
CA ALA A 346 -14.87 -1.97 9.28
C ALA A 346 -15.36 -2.24 10.70
N THR A 347 -15.65 -3.51 11.02
CA THR A 347 -16.07 -3.90 12.37
C THR A 347 -14.92 -3.75 13.37
N ALA A 348 -13.71 -4.16 12.98
CA ALA A 348 -12.52 -4.01 13.82
C ALA A 348 -12.24 -2.54 14.16
N TYR A 349 -12.29 -1.65 13.15
CA TYR A 349 -12.20 -0.21 13.43
C TYR A 349 -13.29 0.26 14.37
N SER A 350 -14.56 -0.15 14.16
CA SER A 350 -15.69 0.33 14.95
C SER A 350 -15.60 -0.02 16.44
N ILE A 351 -15.05 -1.20 16.78
CA ILE A 351 -14.90 -1.66 18.18
C ILE A 351 -13.66 -1.11 18.87
N SER A 352 -12.73 -0.52 18.14
CA SER A 352 -11.47 0.00 18.68
C SER A 352 -11.68 1.28 19.48
N ASP A 353 -11.00 1.41 20.62
CA ASP A 353 -10.89 2.66 21.36
C ASP A 353 -9.76 3.54 20.78
N VAL A 354 -8.66 2.92 20.34
CA VAL A 354 -7.47 3.59 19.80
C VAL A 354 -6.90 2.78 18.62
N ILE A 355 -6.53 3.46 17.55
CA ILE A 355 -5.76 2.86 16.45
C ILE A 355 -4.31 3.32 16.55
N VAL A 356 -3.38 2.38 16.47
CA VAL A 356 -1.94 2.65 16.56
C VAL A 356 -1.27 2.29 15.23
N VAL A 357 -0.45 3.19 14.72
CA VAL A 357 0.40 3.02 13.54
C VAL A 357 1.86 3.14 13.96
N PRO A 358 2.49 2.06 14.45
CA PRO A 358 3.80 2.15 15.07
C PRO A 358 4.98 1.95 14.09
N SER A 359 4.74 1.98 12.78
CA SER A 359 5.75 1.71 11.76
C SER A 359 7.01 2.57 11.93
N ARG A 360 8.20 1.94 11.96
CA ARG A 360 9.49 2.67 12.05
C ARG A 360 9.79 3.47 10.80
N ILE A 361 9.38 2.94 9.65
CA ILE A 361 9.51 3.60 8.36
C ILE A 361 8.40 3.16 7.42
N GLU A 362 7.70 4.12 6.83
CA GLU A 362 6.62 3.86 5.90
C GLU A 362 6.35 5.08 5.00
N GLY A 363 6.00 4.84 3.72
CA GLY A 363 5.70 5.93 2.77
C GLY A 363 4.55 6.79 3.25
N PHE A 364 3.39 6.18 3.55
CA PHE A 364 2.24 6.95 4.08
C PHE A 364 1.52 6.21 5.20
N ASN A 365 0.83 5.14 4.92
CA ASN A 365 -0.07 4.33 5.74
C ASN A 365 -1.54 4.79 5.69
N LEU A 366 -2.33 4.07 4.88
CA LEU A 366 -3.78 4.34 4.76
C LEU A 366 -4.57 4.01 6.02
N THR A 367 -4.05 3.18 6.95
CA THR A 367 -4.73 2.83 8.20
C THR A 367 -5.10 4.07 9.02
N THR A 368 -4.29 5.12 8.97
CA THR A 368 -4.60 6.40 9.62
C THR A 368 -5.89 7.02 9.07
N ILE A 369 -6.02 7.06 7.74
CA ILE A 369 -7.21 7.59 7.06
C ILE A 369 -8.42 6.70 7.35
N GLU A 370 -8.24 5.38 7.27
CA GLU A 370 -9.30 4.40 7.54
C GLU A 370 -9.82 4.49 8.99
N ALA A 371 -8.92 4.66 9.97
CA ALA A 371 -9.28 4.91 11.36
C ALA A 371 -10.12 6.18 11.52
N TRP A 372 -9.72 7.26 10.89
CA TRP A 372 -10.45 8.53 10.92
C TRP A 372 -11.81 8.46 10.23
N ILE A 373 -11.93 7.71 9.12
CA ILE A 373 -13.24 7.44 8.50
C ILE A 373 -14.20 6.78 9.51
N HIS A 374 -13.67 5.95 10.41
CA HIS A 374 -14.44 5.30 11.48
C HIS A 374 -14.48 6.15 12.77
N ARG A 375 -14.07 7.43 12.72
CA ARG A 375 -14.06 8.39 13.83
C ARG A 375 -13.28 7.87 15.04
N LYS A 376 -12.14 7.21 14.78
CA LYS A 376 -11.27 6.68 15.83
C LYS A 376 -10.04 7.57 16.01
N PRO A 377 -9.65 7.83 17.27
CA PRO A 377 -8.39 8.52 17.54
C PRO A 377 -7.21 7.65 17.07
N VAL A 378 -6.17 8.29 16.59
CA VAL A 378 -4.96 7.62 16.12
C VAL A 378 -3.74 8.04 16.93
N ILE A 379 -2.81 7.09 17.10
CA ILE A 379 -1.44 7.37 17.56
C ILE A 379 -0.51 6.87 16.46
N VAL A 380 0.20 7.79 15.80
CA VAL A 380 0.99 7.53 14.61
C VAL A 380 2.46 7.79 14.89
N SER A 381 3.34 6.88 14.52
CA SER A 381 4.78 7.08 14.64
C SER A 381 5.27 8.15 13.67
N THR A 382 6.29 8.93 14.03
CA THR A 382 7.01 9.87 13.15
C THR A 382 7.61 9.18 11.93
N GLY A 383 7.80 7.86 11.99
CA GLY A 383 8.28 7.03 10.88
C GLY A 383 7.25 6.82 9.77
N ALA A 384 5.96 6.95 10.05
CA ALA A 384 4.91 6.84 9.04
C ALA A 384 4.63 8.19 8.38
N GLY A 385 4.48 8.20 7.04
CA GLY A 385 4.19 9.43 6.30
C GLY A 385 2.88 10.09 6.69
N SER A 386 1.88 9.31 7.10
CA SER A 386 0.58 9.83 7.58
C SER A 386 0.68 10.65 8.87
N SER A 387 1.78 10.60 9.62
CA SER A 387 2.01 11.48 10.77
C SER A 387 2.00 12.96 10.40
N GLU A 388 2.25 13.29 9.12
CA GLU A 388 2.19 14.66 8.59
C GLU A 388 0.79 15.28 8.67
N LEU A 389 -0.26 14.45 8.68
CA LEU A 389 -1.65 14.87 8.79
C LEU A 389 -2.15 14.95 10.23
N VAL A 390 -1.35 14.46 11.18
CA VAL A 390 -1.73 14.46 12.60
C VAL A 390 -1.41 15.82 13.21
N VAL A 391 -2.43 16.43 13.81
CA VAL A 391 -2.33 17.63 14.64
C VAL A 391 -2.53 17.20 16.08
N GLU A 392 -1.48 17.33 16.90
CA GLU A 392 -1.46 16.94 18.31
C GLU A 392 -2.67 17.51 19.07
N ASN A 393 -3.28 16.69 19.92
CA ASN A 393 -4.47 17.00 20.71
C ASN A 393 -5.74 17.33 19.92
N MET A 394 -5.68 17.37 18.57
CA MET A 394 -6.82 17.71 17.74
C MET A 394 -7.40 16.45 17.04
N ASN A 395 -6.63 15.76 16.22
CA ASN A 395 -7.09 14.60 15.45
C ASN A 395 -6.29 13.32 15.73
N GLY A 396 -5.27 13.38 16.57
CA GLY A 396 -4.42 12.25 16.94
C GLY A 396 -3.22 12.66 17.77
N TYR A 397 -2.34 11.70 17.97
CA TYR A 397 -1.03 11.89 18.57
C TYR A 397 0.06 11.35 17.66
N VAL A 398 1.24 11.99 17.72
CA VAL A 398 2.45 11.49 17.06
C VAL A 398 3.43 11.04 18.15
N PHE A 399 4.21 9.98 17.92
CA PHE A 399 5.24 9.52 18.84
C PHE A 399 6.54 9.14 18.11
N ASP A 400 7.67 9.23 18.80
CA ASP A 400 8.94 8.73 18.28
C ASP A 400 9.00 7.19 18.44
N PRO A 401 9.17 6.40 17.36
CA PRO A 401 9.26 4.94 17.45
C PRO A 401 10.52 4.44 18.20
N ASN A 402 11.45 5.32 18.54
CA ASN A 402 12.57 5.00 19.42
C ASN A 402 12.29 5.26 20.91
N ASN A 403 11.19 5.94 21.23
CA ASN A 403 10.74 6.21 22.58
C ASN A 403 9.58 5.29 22.98
N HIS A 404 9.90 4.15 23.58
CA HIS A 404 8.91 3.12 23.93
C HIS A 404 7.87 3.57 24.96
N SER A 405 8.23 4.49 25.89
CA SER A 405 7.32 4.94 26.94
C SER A 405 6.24 5.89 26.40
N GLU A 406 6.58 6.71 25.44
CA GLU A 406 5.69 7.72 24.87
C GLU A 406 4.41 7.12 24.26
N LEU A 407 4.53 5.97 23.56
CA LEU A 407 3.37 5.28 23.04
C LEU A 407 2.41 4.82 24.15
N GLY A 408 2.96 4.25 25.22
CA GLY A 408 2.18 3.82 26.39
C GLY A 408 1.46 4.98 27.08
N GLU A 409 2.12 6.10 27.26
CA GLU A 409 1.56 7.32 27.85
C GLU A 409 0.39 7.88 27.01
N LYS A 410 0.55 7.94 25.67
CA LYS A 410 -0.49 8.42 24.77
C LYS A 410 -1.69 7.47 24.70
N ILE A 411 -1.47 6.16 24.72
CA ILE A 411 -2.56 5.17 24.84
C ILE A 411 -3.29 5.35 26.18
N GLU A 412 -2.57 5.44 27.30
CA GLU A 412 -3.14 5.66 28.62
C GLU A 412 -4.01 6.92 28.67
N LEU A 413 -3.51 8.01 28.08
CA LEU A 413 -4.24 9.29 28.01
C LEU A 413 -5.59 9.14 27.30
N LEU A 414 -5.62 8.50 26.13
CA LEU A 414 -6.86 8.28 25.35
C LEU A 414 -7.83 7.36 26.09
N LEU A 415 -7.34 6.30 26.73
CA LEU A 415 -8.20 5.36 27.46
C LEU A 415 -8.78 5.95 28.75
N LYS A 416 -8.08 6.89 29.38
CA LYS A 416 -8.56 7.64 30.56
C LYS A 416 -9.60 8.70 30.22
N HIS A 417 -9.53 9.26 29.01
CA HIS A 417 -10.38 10.39 28.59
C HIS A 417 -11.19 10.05 27.33
N PRO A 418 -12.16 9.11 27.43
CA PRO A 418 -12.90 8.60 26.27
C PRO A 418 -13.67 9.69 25.51
N GLU A 419 -14.17 10.73 26.19
CA GLU A 419 -14.86 11.84 25.53
C GLU A 419 -13.90 12.68 24.66
N ALA A 420 -12.69 12.92 25.15
CA ALA A 420 -11.65 13.60 24.37
C ALA A 420 -11.22 12.73 23.18
N ALA A 421 -11.08 11.41 23.37
CA ALA A 421 -10.77 10.45 22.31
C ALA A 421 -11.85 10.44 21.20
N ILE A 422 -13.14 10.50 21.57
CA ILE A 422 -14.25 10.60 20.60
C ILE A 422 -14.14 11.91 19.82
N LYS A 423 -13.96 13.05 20.47
CA LYS A 423 -13.81 14.35 19.80
C LYS A 423 -12.62 14.34 18.84
N MET A 424 -11.50 13.74 19.26
CA MET A 424 -10.31 13.58 18.43
C MET A 424 -10.60 12.74 17.18
N GLY A 425 -11.36 11.65 17.29
CA GLY A 425 -11.80 10.84 16.17
C GLY A 425 -12.72 11.61 15.21
N GLU A 426 -13.62 12.48 15.72
CA GLU A 426 -14.47 13.35 14.90
C GLU A 426 -13.63 14.37 14.10
N GLN A 427 -12.64 14.98 14.72
CA GLN A 427 -11.71 15.88 14.00
C GLN A 427 -10.87 15.14 12.97
N GLY A 428 -10.46 13.91 13.30
CA GLY A 428 -9.80 13.01 12.36
C GLY A 428 -10.67 12.73 11.12
N TYR A 429 -11.97 12.49 11.31
CA TYR A 429 -12.89 12.30 10.20
C TYR A 429 -12.92 13.50 9.24
N LEU A 430 -12.93 14.74 9.77
CA LEU A 430 -12.86 15.94 8.94
C LEU A 430 -11.55 16.01 8.14
N THR A 431 -10.45 15.56 8.74
CA THR A 431 -9.16 15.45 8.04
C THR A 431 -9.21 14.39 6.95
N ALA A 432 -9.81 13.22 7.22
CA ALA A 432 -9.93 12.12 6.26
C ALA A 432 -10.72 12.51 4.99
N LEU A 433 -11.69 13.43 5.08
CA LEU A 433 -12.42 13.96 3.93
C LEU A 433 -11.50 14.59 2.86
N GLN A 434 -10.29 15.01 3.24
CA GLN A 434 -9.29 15.53 2.30
C GLN A 434 -8.61 14.42 1.49
N SER A 435 -8.66 13.16 1.98
CA SER A 435 -8.15 11.98 1.31
C SER A 435 -9.26 11.19 0.58
N ASP A 436 -10.40 11.84 0.28
CA ASP A 436 -11.47 11.23 -0.51
C ASP A 436 -11.08 11.09 -1.98
N ILE A 437 -11.50 9.99 -2.57
CA ILE A 437 -11.20 9.65 -3.96
C ILE A 437 -11.68 10.72 -4.95
N ASN A 438 -12.80 11.39 -4.70
CA ASN A 438 -13.31 12.44 -5.59
C ASN A 438 -12.39 13.66 -5.63
N ARG A 439 -11.69 13.96 -4.53
CA ARG A 439 -10.65 15.00 -4.52
C ARG A 439 -9.41 14.52 -5.29
N ALA A 440 -9.02 13.27 -5.08
CA ALA A 440 -7.88 12.68 -5.79
C ALA A 440 -8.11 12.66 -7.31
N VAL A 441 -9.32 12.35 -7.78
CA VAL A 441 -9.71 12.42 -9.20
C VAL A 441 -9.43 13.82 -9.77
N LYS A 442 -9.86 14.89 -9.07
CA LYS A 442 -9.61 16.28 -9.52
C LYS A 442 -8.13 16.60 -9.60
N THR A 443 -7.37 16.24 -8.55
CA THR A 443 -5.92 16.50 -8.49
C THR A 443 -5.17 15.72 -9.55
N VAL A 444 -5.49 14.44 -9.73
CA VAL A 444 -4.83 13.58 -10.74
C VAL A 444 -5.16 14.06 -12.16
N THR A 445 -6.40 14.47 -12.42
CA THR A 445 -6.78 15.05 -13.72
C THR A 445 -5.96 16.32 -14.01
N ALA A 446 -5.79 17.20 -13.02
CA ALA A 446 -4.96 18.41 -13.18
C ALA A 446 -3.50 18.07 -13.46
N ILE A 447 -2.93 17.06 -12.77
CA ILE A 447 -1.55 16.59 -13.02
C ILE A 447 -1.43 16.02 -14.44
N PHE A 448 -2.41 15.25 -14.91
CA PHE A 448 -2.44 14.73 -16.28
C PHE A 448 -2.48 15.86 -17.30
N ASP A 449 -3.42 16.82 -17.15
CA ASP A 449 -3.57 17.97 -18.04
C ASP A 449 -2.28 18.81 -18.09
N GLU A 450 -1.67 19.09 -16.95
CA GLU A 450 -0.42 19.86 -16.87
C GLU A 450 0.77 19.13 -17.51
N THR A 451 0.82 17.80 -17.38
CA THR A 451 1.91 17.00 -17.99
C THR A 451 1.72 16.91 -19.49
N LEU A 452 0.48 16.76 -19.98
CA LEU A 452 0.16 16.74 -21.41
C LEU A 452 0.43 18.09 -22.11
N GLN A 453 0.21 19.21 -21.42
CA GLN A 453 0.42 20.55 -21.97
C GLN A 453 1.91 20.95 -22.04
N ALA A 454 2.77 20.29 -21.32
CA ALA A 454 4.20 20.59 -21.26
C ALA A 454 4.99 20.02 -22.46
N ARG A 455 4.35 19.24 -23.30
CA ARG A 455 4.84 18.76 -24.60
C ARG A 455 4.03 19.35 -25.72
#